data_5be7cc4336ce3b0d949928f1e78f3588
#
_entry.id   5be7cc4336ce3b0d949928f1e78f3588
#
_cell.length_a   1.000
_cell.length_b   1.000
_cell.length_c   1.000
_cell.angle_alpha   90.00
_cell.angle_beta   90.00
_cell.angle_gamma   90.00
#
_symmetry.space_group_name_H-M   'P 1'
#
loop_
_entity.id
_entity.type
_entity.pdbx_description
1 polymer ?
#
loop_
_entity_poly.entity_id
_entity_poly.type
_entity_poly.pdbx_seq_one_letter_code
_entity_poly.pdbx_strand_id
1 'polypeptide(L)'
;MIFTLTKNPIEYYSNIRNHMTNCYLAEDVYQIIIGIDCDYVDSNSYSYDDLQKFYYSSKEHSNAPFAGLFGVFAYETIHYFENINEIKNEQYKFPTFLFANAKAYLHYDKNSKIYTFYGDKDKYLNLLENTTESNENEFYYNIESDLEHEKEHFYNMVEVARDYIKSGDIFQVVLSSQLKLETNLDSLSFYKELSIQNPSPYMFHFPTEYGDVVGSSPEI
;
A
#
# COMPACT_ATOMS: atom_id res chain seq x y z
N MET A 1 -15.06 -12.74 15.45
CA MET A 1 -16.39 -12.41 16.01
C MET A 1 -17.07 -11.43 15.09
N ILE A 2 -18.36 -11.60 14.86
CA ILE A 2 -19.20 -10.73 14.04
C ILE A 2 -19.64 -9.55 14.89
N PHE A 3 -19.50 -8.33 14.36
CA PHE A 3 -19.96 -7.10 15.01
C PHE A 3 -20.96 -6.38 14.13
N THR A 4 -21.93 -5.76 14.76
CA THR A 4 -22.81 -4.80 14.07
C THR A 4 -22.11 -3.44 14.12
N LEU A 5 -21.12 -3.24 13.25
CA LEU A 5 -20.49 -1.95 13.02
C LEU A 5 -21.26 -1.22 11.93
N THR A 6 -21.46 0.08 12.09
CA THR A 6 -22.37 0.88 11.24
C THR A 6 -21.67 1.92 10.38
N LYS A 7 -20.40 2.21 10.68
CA LYS A 7 -19.60 3.19 9.94
C LYS A 7 -18.95 2.58 8.69
N ASN A 8 -18.51 3.43 7.79
CA ASN A 8 -17.69 3.04 6.65
C ASN A 8 -16.33 2.47 7.15
N PRO A 9 -15.78 1.43 6.51
CA PRO A 9 -14.48 0.87 6.87
C PRO A 9 -13.34 1.90 6.94
N ILE A 10 -13.35 2.89 6.05
CA ILE A 10 -12.33 3.96 6.03
C ILE A 10 -12.43 4.84 7.30
N GLU A 11 -13.63 5.05 7.85
CA GLU A 11 -13.80 5.79 9.09
C GLU A 11 -13.19 5.01 10.28
N TYR A 12 -13.38 3.69 10.35
CA TYR A 12 -12.71 2.85 11.34
C TYR A 12 -11.19 2.89 11.19
N TYR A 13 -10.71 2.82 9.94
CA TYR A 13 -9.28 2.95 9.67
C TYR A 13 -8.72 4.30 10.10
N SER A 14 -9.43 5.39 9.81
CA SER A 14 -9.07 6.73 10.27
C SER A 14 -8.97 6.80 11.80
N ASN A 15 -9.94 6.23 12.51
CA ASN A 15 -9.90 6.18 13.97
C ASN A 15 -8.69 5.39 14.49
N ILE A 16 -8.39 4.24 13.89
CA ILE A 16 -7.22 3.43 14.26
C ILE A 16 -5.94 4.25 14.04
N ARG A 17 -5.80 4.92 12.89
CA ARG A 17 -4.61 5.74 12.55
C ARG A 17 -4.37 6.90 13.52
N ASN A 18 -5.42 7.49 14.07
CA ASN A 18 -5.29 8.56 15.06
C ASN A 18 -4.64 8.09 16.37
N HIS A 19 -4.64 6.79 16.63
CA HIS A 19 -4.07 6.20 17.85
C HIS A 19 -2.77 5.43 17.61
N MET A 20 -2.55 4.95 16.37
CA MET A 20 -1.35 4.21 15.98
C MET A 20 -1.03 4.38 14.49
N THR A 21 0.25 4.51 14.18
CA THR A 21 0.72 4.67 12.80
C THR A 21 1.01 3.34 12.12
N ASN A 22 1.28 2.29 12.90
CA ASN A 22 1.63 0.96 12.42
C ASN A 22 0.39 0.12 12.07
N CYS A 23 -0.34 0.57 11.07
CA CYS A 23 -1.53 -0.09 10.56
C CYS A 23 -1.58 0.08 9.03
N TYR A 24 -2.38 -0.74 8.34
CA TYR A 24 -2.59 -0.60 6.91
C TYR A 24 -4.05 -0.88 6.54
N LEU A 25 -4.46 -0.43 5.36
CA LEU A 25 -5.71 -0.78 4.72
C LEU A 25 -5.40 -1.42 3.37
N ALA A 26 -5.98 -2.59 3.13
CA ALA A 26 -5.95 -3.27 1.84
C ALA A 26 -7.38 -3.59 1.41
N GLU A 27 -7.68 -3.33 0.14
CA GLU A 27 -9.02 -3.46 -0.41
C GLU A 27 -8.97 -4.20 -1.73
N ASP A 28 -9.88 -5.14 -1.90
CA ASP A 28 -10.17 -5.75 -3.19
C ASP A 28 -11.66 -5.60 -3.56
N VAL A 29 -12.09 -6.24 -4.64
CA VAL A 29 -13.47 -6.17 -5.15
C VAL A 29 -14.47 -6.69 -4.11
N TYR A 30 -14.07 -7.60 -3.23
CA TYR A 30 -14.96 -8.34 -2.31
C TYR A 30 -14.84 -7.90 -0.86
N GLN A 31 -13.70 -7.34 -0.46
CA GLN A 31 -13.40 -7.12 0.96
C GLN A 31 -12.49 -5.92 1.19
N ILE A 32 -12.51 -5.44 2.44
CA ILE A 32 -11.52 -4.53 2.99
C ILE A 32 -10.92 -5.18 4.23
N ILE A 33 -9.58 -5.18 4.29
CA ILE A 33 -8.81 -5.68 5.41
C ILE A 33 -8.03 -4.52 6.02
N ILE A 34 -8.20 -4.30 7.32
CA ILE A 34 -7.40 -3.34 8.09
C ILE A 34 -6.50 -4.15 9.01
N GLY A 35 -5.19 -4.07 8.79
CA GLY A 35 -4.17 -4.61 9.70
C GLY A 35 -3.86 -3.61 10.81
N ILE A 36 -3.80 -4.10 12.05
CA ILE A 36 -3.72 -3.29 13.27
C ILE A 36 -2.52 -3.71 14.10
N ASP A 37 -1.77 -2.73 14.65
CA ASP A 37 -0.60 -2.94 15.51
C ASP A 37 0.44 -3.86 14.85
N CYS A 38 0.96 -3.40 13.71
CA CYS A 38 1.85 -4.17 12.87
C CYS A 38 3.30 -4.09 13.36
N ASP A 39 3.99 -5.22 13.35
CA ASP A 39 5.44 -5.27 13.38
C ASP A 39 5.96 -5.20 11.95
N TYR A 40 6.95 -4.35 11.69
CA TYR A 40 7.55 -4.22 10.36
C TYR A 40 8.78 -5.11 10.21
N VAL A 41 8.91 -5.68 9.02
CA VAL A 41 10.04 -6.50 8.59
C VAL A 41 10.59 -5.91 7.30
N ASP A 42 11.81 -5.39 7.34
CA ASP A 42 12.45 -4.73 6.21
C ASP A 42 13.84 -5.29 5.90
N SER A 43 14.34 -4.98 4.71
CA SER A 43 15.65 -5.44 4.23
C SER A 43 16.85 -4.79 4.92
N ASN A 44 16.67 -3.73 5.70
CA ASN A 44 17.74 -3.12 6.48
C ASN A 44 18.03 -3.92 7.75
N SER A 45 17.01 -4.63 8.26
CA SER A 45 17.08 -5.39 9.52
C SER A 45 17.10 -6.89 9.31
N TYR A 46 16.59 -7.40 8.19
CA TYR A 46 16.40 -8.82 7.93
C TYR A 46 16.85 -9.21 6.52
N SER A 47 17.28 -10.46 6.37
CA SER A 47 17.61 -11.03 5.07
C SER A 47 16.35 -11.49 4.33
N TYR A 48 16.46 -11.69 3.02
CA TYR A 48 15.38 -12.25 2.21
C TYR A 48 14.92 -13.63 2.73
N ASP A 49 15.86 -14.48 3.18
CA ASP A 49 15.54 -15.81 3.73
C ASP A 49 14.75 -15.73 5.05
N ASP A 50 14.82 -14.63 5.78
CA ASP A 50 14.06 -14.45 7.01
C ASP A 50 12.56 -14.19 6.72
N LEU A 51 12.21 -13.64 5.54
CA LEU A 51 10.81 -13.42 5.16
C LEU A 51 9.97 -14.69 5.20
N GLN A 52 10.53 -15.82 4.79
CA GLN A 52 9.83 -17.09 4.83
C GLN A 52 9.47 -17.50 6.26
N LYS A 53 10.37 -17.26 7.22
CA LYS A 53 10.13 -17.54 8.64
C LYS A 53 9.02 -16.65 9.20
N PHE A 54 9.06 -15.34 8.87
CA PHE A 54 8.02 -14.40 9.28
C PHE A 54 6.66 -14.74 8.68
N TYR A 55 6.62 -15.15 7.42
CA TYR A 55 5.38 -15.56 6.76
C TYR A 55 4.73 -16.77 7.46
N TYR A 56 5.49 -17.80 7.80
CA TYR A 56 4.93 -18.95 8.53
C TYR A 56 4.52 -18.56 9.95
N SER A 57 5.34 -17.81 10.67
CA SER A 57 5.03 -17.32 12.01
C SER A 57 3.75 -16.46 12.03
N SER A 58 3.54 -15.58 11.05
CA SER A 58 2.35 -14.74 10.99
C SER A 58 1.05 -15.56 10.89
N LYS A 59 1.09 -16.69 10.20
CA LYS A 59 -0.08 -17.61 10.07
C LYS A 59 -0.37 -18.39 11.33
N GLU A 60 0.63 -18.69 12.14
CA GLU A 60 0.45 -19.41 13.40
C GLU A 60 -0.16 -18.54 14.50
N HIS A 61 0.04 -17.21 14.44
CA HIS A 61 -0.38 -16.28 15.48
C HIS A 61 -1.76 -15.66 15.28
N SER A 62 -2.43 -15.95 14.15
CA SER A 62 -3.74 -15.34 13.86
C SER A 62 -4.74 -16.37 13.32
N ASN A 63 -5.97 -16.30 13.83
CA ASN A 63 -7.11 -17.08 13.29
C ASN A 63 -7.74 -16.43 12.04
N ALA A 64 -7.21 -15.32 11.54
CA ALA A 64 -7.70 -14.70 10.33
C ALA A 64 -7.30 -15.55 9.10
N PRO A 65 -8.23 -15.89 8.20
CA PRO A 65 -7.94 -16.77 7.06
C PRO A 65 -6.96 -16.14 6.06
N PHE A 66 -6.83 -14.82 6.10
CA PHE A 66 -5.93 -13.99 5.28
C PHE A 66 -4.69 -13.51 6.05
N ALA A 67 -4.45 -14.02 7.27
CA ALA A 67 -3.26 -13.65 8.03
C ALA A 67 -1.98 -13.94 7.23
N GLY A 68 -1.05 -13.01 7.27
CA GLY A 68 0.19 -13.08 6.53
C GLY A 68 0.94 -11.75 6.58
N LEU A 69 1.88 -11.58 5.68
CA LEU A 69 2.63 -10.36 5.51
C LEU A 69 1.97 -9.50 4.42
N PHE A 70 1.74 -8.24 4.73
CA PHE A 70 1.29 -7.24 3.76
C PHE A 70 2.40 -6.21 3.54
N GLY A 71 2.74 -5.89 2.30
CA GLY A 71 3.82 -4.93 2.05
C GLY A 71 4.22 -4.84 0.60
N VAL A 72 5.46 -4.41 0.39
CA VAL A 72 6.01 -4.16 -0.95
C VAL A 72 7.37 -4.82 -1.10
N PHE A 73 7.64 -5.26 -2.33
CA PHE A 73 8.98 -5.47 -2.86
C PHE A 73 9.32 -4.28 -3.75
N ALA A 74 10.45 -3.63 -3.50
CA ALA A 74 11.01 -2.69 -4.45
C ALA A 74 11.54 -3.44 -5.69
N TYR A 75 11.66 -2.74 -6.80
CA TYR A 75 12.19 -3.34 -8.04
C TYR A 75 13.57 -3.97 -7.84
N GLU A 76 14.40 -3.37 -7.00
CA GLU A 76 15.75 -3.81 -6.66
C GLU A 76 15.80 -5.19 -5.99
N THR A 77 14.67 -5.72 -5.53
CA THR A 77 14.57 -7.12 -5.07
C THR A 77 15.00 -8.13 -6.14
N ILE A 78 14.92 -7.75 -7.42
CA ILE A 78 15.40 -8.58 -8.54
C ILE A 78 16.86 -9.00 -8.39
N HIS A 79 17.70 -8.18 -7.74
CA HIS A 79 19.11 -8.48 -7.51
C HIS A 79 19.38 -9.67 -6.57
N TYR A 80 18.37 -10.14 -5.83
CA TYR A 80 18.46 -11.40 -5.08
C TYR A 80 18.40 -12.63 -5.99
N PHE A 81 17.85 -12.48 -7.19
CA PHE A 81 17.57 -13.58 -8.11
C PHE A 81 18.39 -13.51 -9.40
N GLU A 82 18.67 -12.30 -9.88
CA GLU A 82 19.28 -12.05 -11.17
C GLU A 82 20.47 -11.10 -11.06
N ASN A 83 21.51 -11.38 -11.85
CA ASN A 83 22.67 -10.50 -11.96
C ASN A 83 22.42 -9.45 -13.04
N ILE A 84 21.69 -8.41 -12.67
CA ILE A 84 21.34 -7.28 -13.53
C ILE A 84 22.14 -6.06 -13.09
N ASN A 85 22.71 -5.32 -14.06
CA ASN A 85 23.42 -4.09 -13.74
C ASN A 85 22.46 -3.02 -13.23
N GLU A 86 22.83 -2.34 -12.15
CA GLU A 86 22.14 -1.14 -11.70
C GLU A 86 22.24 -0.04 -12.78
N ILE A 87 21.08 0.40 -13.27
CA ILE A 87 21.02 1.38 -14.38
C ILE A 87 20.74 2.79 -13.88
N LYS A 88 20.16 2.93 -12.67
CA LYS A 88 19.72 4.24 -12.13
C LYS A 88 20.16 4.41 -10.70
N ASN A 89 20.47 5.66 -10.34
CA ASN A 89 20.64 6.05 -8.95
C ASN A 89 19.29 5.96 -8.22
N GLU A 90 19.30 5.46 -6.99
CA GLU A 90 18.14 5.47 -6.11
C GLU A 90 17.61 6.90 -5.93
N GLN A 91 16.33 7.09 -6.23
CA GLN A 91 15.66 8.37 -6.00
C GLN A 91 15.07 8.47 -4.59
N TYR A 92 14.76 7.32 -3.98
CA TYR A 92 14.20 7.19 -2.65
C TYR A 92 15.00 6.18 -1.84
N LYS A 93 15.24 6.50 -0.58
CA LYS A 93 15.83 5.55 0.38
C LYS A 93 14.73 4.63 0.92
N PHE A 94 14.26 3.74 0.07
CA PHE A 94 13.26 2.73 0.45
C PHE A 94 13.95 1.35 0.52
N PRO A 95 13.64 0.49 1.53
CA PRO A 95 14.22 -0.84 1.61
C PRO A 95 13.80 -1.70 0.42
N THR A 96 14.63 -2.66 0.01
CA THR A 96 14.31 -3.57 -1.11
C THR A 96 13.07 -4.41 -0.84
N PHE A 97 12.75 -4.65 0.41
CA PHE A 97 11.44 -5.13 0.84
C PHE A 97 11.03 -4.51 2.18
N LEU A 98 9.73 -4.32 2.33
CA LEU A 98 9.10 -3.88 3.57
C LEU A 98 7.75 -4.54 3.73
N PHE A 99 7.55 -5.25 4.83
CA PHE A 99 6.31 -5.96 5.15
C PHE A 99 5.81 -5.65 6.55
N ALA A 100 4.50 -5.59 6.70
CA ALA A 100 3.78 -5.48 7.96
C ALA A 100 3.20 -6.84 8.35
N ASN A 101 3.41 -7.23 9.59
CA ASN A 101 2.79 -8.38 10.24
C ASN A 101 1.80 -7.89 11.29
N ALA A 102 0.51 -7.91 11.01
CA ALA A 102 -0.51 -7.37 11.89
C ALA A 102 -0.84 -8.31 13.05
N LYS A 103 -1.00 -7.75 14.27
CA LYS A 103 -1.41 -8.48 15.48
C LYS A 103 -2.92 -8.64 15.58
N ALA A 104 -3.68 -7.76 14.91
CA ALA A 104 -5.12 -7.86 14.82
C ALA A 104 -5.62 -7.39 13.46
N TYR A 105 -6.85 -7.80 13.12
CA TYR A 105 -7.46 -7.43 11.85
C TYR A 105 -8.93 -7.05 12.02
N LEU A 106 -9.35 -6.00 11.32
CA LEU A 106 -10.75 -5.73 11.05
C LEU A 106 -11.02 -6.05 9.58
N HIS A 107 -11.89 -7.02 9.34
CA HIS A 107 -12.30 -7.45 8.01
C HIS A 107 -13.72 -6.99 7.73
N TYR A 108 -13.94 -6.41 6.56
CA TYR A 108 -15.25 -6.06 6.04
C TYR A 108 -15.52 -6.80 4.74
N ASP A 109 -16.56 -7.62 4.73
CA ASP A 109 -17.08 -8.28 3.53
C ASP A 109 -18.06 -7.34 2.84
N LYS A 110 -17.77 -6.92 1.61
CA LYS A 110 -18.56 -5.95 0.85
C LYS A 110 -19.91 -6.51 0.38
N ASN A 111 -20.01 -7.82 0.18
CA ASN A 111 -21.23 -8.47 -0.27
C ASN A 111 -22.26 -8.59 0.86
N SER A 112 -21.84 -9.14 1.99
CA SER A 112 -22.69 -9.31 3.17
C SER A 112 -22.80 -8.07 4.03
N LYS A 113 -21.89 -7.10 3.88
CA LYS A 113 -21.74 -5.89 4.70
C LYS A 113 -21.48 -6.21 6.18
N ILE A 114 -20.76 -7.30 6.42
CA ILE A 114 -20.46 -7.78 7.76
C ILE A 114 -19.01 -7.46 8.11
N TYR A 115 -18.83 -6.99 9.35
CA TYR A 115 -17.51 -6.83 9.96
C TYR A 115 -17.16 -8.05 10.81
N THR A 116 -15.93 -8.51 10.66
CA THR A 116 -15.35 -9.56 11.50
C THR A 116 -14.03 -9.08 12.08
N PHE A 117 -13.90 -9.13 13.39
CA PHE A 117 -12.66 -8.79 14.08
C PHE A 117 -11.90 -10.04 14.48
N TYR A 118 -10.58 -10.02 14.26
CA TYR A 118 -9.63 -11.06 14.63
C TYR A 118 -8.52 -10.44 15.49
N GLY A 119 -8.27 -11.00 16.65
CA GLY A 119 -7.25 -10.51 17.60
C GLY A 119 -7.80 -10.30 19.00
N ASP A 120 -6.98 -9.68 19.85
CA ASP A 120 -7.34 -9.35 21.23
C ASP A 120 -8.29 -8.15 21.27
N LYS A 121 -9.56 -8.42 21.63
CA LYS A 121 -10.61 -7.41 21.67
C LYS A 121 -10.42 -6.40 22.77
N ASP A 122 -10.04 -6.87 23.94
CA ASP A 122 -9.92 -6.01 25.13
C ASP A 122 -8.85 -4.94 24.87
N LYS A 123 -7.86 -5.27 24.04
CA LYS A 123 -6.80 -4.37 23.64
C LYS A 123 -7.21 -3.36 22.56
N TYR A 124 -7.95 -3.80 21.53
CA TYR A 124 -8.11 -3.01 20.29
C TYR A 124 -9.53 -2.48 20.04
N LEU A 125 -10.55 -2.97 20.76
CA LEU A 125 -11.94 -2.59 20.46
C LEU A 125 -12.19 -1.07 20.67
N ASN A 126 -11.55 -0.50 21.68
CA ASN A 126 -11.66 0.93 21.98
C ASN A 126 -11.21 1.83 20.81
N LEU A 127 -10.31 1.34 19.95
CA LEU A 127 -9.86 2.08 18.77
C LEU A 127 -10.95 2.23 17.71
N LEU A 128 -11.95 1.33 17.72
CA LEU A 128 -13.07 1.34 16.77
C LEU A 128 -14.20 2.26 17.22
N GLU A 129 -14.34 2.48 18.53
CA GLU A 129 -15.46 3.22 19.11
C GLU A 129 -15.23 4.74 19.15
N ASN A 130 -13.98 5.17 19.28
CA ASN A 130 -13.63 6.59 19.39
C ASN A 130 -13.70 7.28 18.02
N THR A 131 -14.60 8.26 17.89
CA THR A 131 -14.64 9.14 16.72
C THR A 131 -13.83 10.39 16.99
N THR A 132 -12.77 10.60 16.23
CA THR A 132 -12.15 11.92 16.10
C THR A 132 -12.74 12.58 14.85
N GLU A 133 -13.25 13.80 15.01
CA GLU A 133 -13.66 14.62 13.87
C GLU A 133 -12.42 14.94 13.04
N SER A 134 -12.46 14.61 11.76
CA SER A 134 -11.44 15.09 10.82
C SER A 134 -11.69 16.57 10.56
N ASN A 135 -10.76 17.43 10.93
CA ASN A 135 -10.78 18.82 10.47
C ASN A 135 -10.48 18.78 8.95
N GLU A 136 -11.42 19.24 8.16
CA GLU A 136 -11.19 19.54 6.75
C GLU A 136 -10.31 20.80 6.68
N ASN A 137 -9.01 20.64 6.56
CA ASN A 137 -8.10 21.73 6.29
C ASN A 137 -8.07 22.00 4.78
N GLU A 138 -8.01 23.27 4.39
CA GLU A 138 -7.71 23.61 3.01
C GLU A 138 -6.35 23.02 2.65
N PHE A 139 -6.30 22.28 1.54
CA PHE A 139 -5.06 21.75 1.01
C PHE A 139 -4.55 22.57 -0.16
N TYR A 140 -3.24 22.60 -0.31
CA TYR A 140 -2.57 23.16 -1.49
C TYR A 140 -1.79 22.07 -2.21
N TYR A 141 -1.49 22.30 -3.47
CA TYR A 141 -0.51 21.51 -4.21
C TYR A 141 0.30 22.43 -5.15
N ASN A 142 1.54 22.03 -5.36
CA ASN A 142 2.43 22.65 -6.32
C ASN A 142 3.10 21.54 -7.14
N ILE A 143 3.03 21.63 -8.47
CA ILE A 143 3.67 20.64 -9.35
C ILE A 143 5.13 21.03 -9.51
N GLU A 144 6.03 20.20 -9.01
CA GLU A 144 7.49 20.41 -9.12
C GLU A 144 8.06 19.87 -10.44
N SER A 145 7.39 18.90 -11.06
CA SER A 145 7.82 18.34 -12.33
C SER A 145 7.59 19.29 -13.49
N ASP A 146 8.54 19.37 -14.42
CA ASP A 146 8.35 20.03 -15.72
C ASP A 146 7.48 19.13 -16.62
N LEU A 147 6.19 19.45 -16.72
CA LEU A 147 5.21 18.64 -17.42
C LEU A 147 5.49 18.49 -18.94
N GLU A 148 6.06 19.55 -19.58
CA GLU A 148 6.39 19.46 -21.00
C GLU A 148 7.60 18.56 -21.23
N HIS A 149 8.61 18.66 -20.38
CA HIS A 149 9.76 17.75 -20.42
C HIS A 149 9.35 16.30 -20.17
N GLU A 150 8.50 16.03 -19.16
CA GLU A 150 8.01 14.67 -18.85
C GLU A 150 7.20 14.09 -20.01
N LYS A 151 6.39 14.91 -20.67
CA LYS A 151 5.62 14.51 -21.84
C LYS A 151 6.51 14.15 -23.03
N GLU A 152 7.51 14.99 -23.35
CA GLU A 152 8.46 14.68 -24.43
C GLU A 152 9.27 13.41 -24.12
N HIS A 153 9.70 13.26 -22.86
CA HIS A 153 10.41 12.08 -22.41
C HIS A 153 9.56 10.82 -22.60
N PHE A 154 8.28 10.87 -22.21
CA PHE A 154 7.36 9.74 -22.37
C PHE A 154 7.14 9.39 -23.85
N TYR A 155 6.96 10.36 -24.75
CA TYR A 155 6.86 10.10 -26.18
C TYR A 155 8.11 9.42 -26.74
N ASN A 156 9.28 9.86 -26.34
CA ASN A 156 10.54 9.22 -26.76
C ASN A 156 10.64 7.76 -26.26
N MET A 157 10.23 7.47 -25.01
CA MET A 157 10.18 6.11 -24.49
C MET A 157 9.23 5.23 -25.32
N VAL A 158 8.07 5.75 -25.72
CA VAL A 158 7.11 5.02 -26.58
C VAL A 158 7.72 4.66 -27.93
N GLU A 159 8.41 5.60 -28.60
CA GLU A 159 9.03 5.31 -29.90
C GLU A 159 10.13 4.26 -29.78
N VAL A 160 11.00 4.36 -28.76
CA VAL A 160 12.04 3.36 -28.49
C VAL A 160 11.42 1.99 -28.22
N ALA A 161 10.38 1.92 -27.39
CA ALA A 161 9.68 0.67 -27.08
C ALA A 161 9.06 0.04 -28.35
N ARG A 162 8.46 0.85 -29.22
CA ARG A 162 7.89 0.38 -30.50
C ARG A 162 8.96 -0.22 -31.43
N ASP A 163 10.16 0.34 -31.42
CA ASP A 163 11.25 -0.18 -32.25
C ASP A 163 11.77 -1.52 -31.70
N TYR A 164 11.88 -1.71 -30.38
CA TYR A 164 12.18 -3.01 -29.78
C TYR A 164 11.12 -4.08 -30.07
N ILE A 165 9.83 -3.69 -30.08
CA ILE A 165 8.74 -4.61 -30.46
C ILE A 165 8.84 -5.00 -31.94
N LYS A 166 9.11 -4.03 -32.85
CA LYS A 166 9.25 -4.30 -34.30
C LYS A 166 10.45 -5.17 -34.63
N SER A 167 11.56 -5.00 -33.89
CA SER A 167 12.76 -5.84 -34.07
C SER A 167 12.59 -7.24 -33.51
N GLY A 168 11.58 -7.48 -32.68
CA GLY A 168 11.32 -8.77 -32.06
C GLY A 168 12.12 -8.99 -30.76
N ASP A 169 12.75 -7.96 -30.22
CA ASP A 169 13.52 -8.04 -28.98
C ASP A 169 12.64 -8.19 -27.75
N ILE A 170 11.43 -7.60 -27.80
CA ILE A 170 10.41 -7.69 -26.74
C ILE A 170 9.02 -7.86 -27.34
N PHE A 171 8.10 -8.48 -26.61
CA PHE A 171 6.68 -8.59 -26.97
C PHE A 171 5.83 -7.50 -26.33
N GLN A 172 6.18 -7.10 -25.12
CA GLN A 172 5.44 -6.15 -24.32
C GLN A 172 6.40 -5.40 -23.38
N VAL A 173 6.06 -4.16 -23.09
CA VAL A 173 6.71 -3.35 -22.05
C VAL A 173 5.69 -2.43 -21.42
N VAL A 174 5.79 -2.23 -20.11
CA VAL A 174 5.02 -1.22 -19.38
C VAL A 174 5.93 -0.01 -19.16
N LEU A 175 5.54 1.11 -19.76
CA LEU A 175 6.22 2.40 -19.59
C LEU A 175 5.58 3.14 -18.43
N SER A 176 6.41 3.73 -17.56
CA SER A 176 5.94 4.52 -16.42
C SER A 176 6.50 5.94 -16.49
N SER A 177 5.75 6.88 -15.97
CA SER A 177 6.20 8.25 -15.73
C SER A 177 6.03 8.60 -14.26
N GLN A 178 6.78 9.58 -13.79
CA GLN A 178 6.75 10.05 -12.42
C GLN A 178 6.48 11.55 -12.39
N LEU A 179 5.50 11.96 -11.60
CA LEU A 179 5.25 13.37 -11.32
C LEU A 179 5.54 13.66 -9.85
N LYS A 180 6.21 14.78 -9.59
CA LYS A 180 6.48 15.27 -8.24
C LYS A 180 5.56 16.42 -7.93
N LEU A 181 4.95 16.34 -6.74
CA LEU A 181 4.08 17.38 -6.21
C LEU A 181 4.48 17.68 -4.78
N GLU A 182 4.47 18.95 -4.42
CA GLU A 182 4.48 19.38 -3.03
C GLU A 182 3.04 19.62 -2.58
N THR A 183 2.66 19.10 -1.42
CA THR A 183 1.31 19.26 -0.87
C THR A 183 1.31 19.10 0.64
N ASN A 184 0.33 19.70 1.33
CA ASN A 184 0.03 19.43 2.74
C ASN A 184 -1.09 18.41 2.92
N LEU A 185 -1.58 17.80 1.83
CA LEU A 185 -2.61 16.75 1.88
C LEU A 185 -2.03 15.51 2.53
N ASP A 186 -2.68 14.99 3.58
CA ASP A 186 -2.27 13.72 4.17
C ASP A 186 -2.61 12.54 3.27
N SER A 187 -1.84 11.46 3.41
CA SER A 187 -1.94 10.28 2.54
C SER A 187 -3.27 9.55 2.63
N LEU A 188 -3.95 9.57 3.78
CA LEU A 188 -5.27 8.96 3.93
C LEU A 188 -6.34 9.78 3.22
N SER A 189 -6.28 11.10 3.29
CA SER A 189 -7.16 11.99 2.53
C SER A 189 -6.94 11.80 1.03
N PHE A 190 -5.68 11.67 0.59
CA PHE A 190 -5.36 11.31 -0.78
C PHE A 190 -5.96 9.94 -1.18
N TYR A 191 -5.82 8.92 -0.32
CA TYR A 191 -6.43 7.60 -0.56
C TYR A 191 -7.95 7.68 -0.74
N LYS A 192 -8.63 8.46 0.12
CA LYS A 192 -10.10 8.63 0.03
C LYS A 192 -10.51 9.19 -1.33
N GLU A 193 -9.85 10.25 -1.76
CA GLU A 193 -10.13 10.84 -3.09
C GLU A 193 -9.78 9.87 -4.23
N LEU A 194 -8.63 9.21 -4.16
CA LEU A 194 -8.21 8.23 -5.15
C LEU A 194 -9.23 7.09 -5.28
N SER A 195 -9.79 6.63 -4.16
CA SER A 195 -10.79 5.56 -4.15
C SER A 195 -12.13 5.95 -4.82
N ILE A 196 -12.41 7.23 -4.91
CA ILE A 196 -13.60 7.78 -5.57
C ILE A 196 -13.32 8.09 -7.04
N GLN A 197 -12.20 8.78 -7.30
CA GLN A 197 -11.88 9.32 -8.64
C GLN A 197 -11.31 8.26 -9.58
N ASN A 198 -10.54 7.32 -9.06
CA ASN A 198 -9.89 6.26 -9.83
C ASN A 198 -9.91 4.93 -9.09
N PRO A 199 -11.11 4.36 -8.84
CA PRO A 199 -11.23 3.07 -8.17
C PRO A 199 -10.65 1.96 -9.03
N SER A 200 -9.93 1.04 -8.39
CA SER A 200 -9.35 -0.15 -9.02
C SER A 200 -9.68 -1.41 -8.20
N PRO A 201 -9.58 -2.61 -8.79
CA PRO A 201 -9.80 -3.86 -8.09
C PRO A 201 -8.96 -4.05 -6.84
N TYR A 202 -7.73 -3.51 -6.83
CA TYR A 202 -6.81 -3.57 -5.69
C TYR A 202 -6.41 -2.16 -5.29
N MET A 203 -6.78 -1.78 -4.08
CA MET A 203 -6.44 -0.48 -3.50
C MET A 203 -5.83 -0.66 -2.13
N PHE A 204 -4.91 0.21 -1.77
CA PHE A 204 -4.28 0.14 -0.46
C PHE A 204 -3.76 1.49 0.02
N HIS A 205 -3.65 1.58 1.33
CA HIS A 205 -2.95 2.64 2.05
C HIS A 205 -2.02 1.98 3.07
N PHE A 206 -0.72 2.20 2.90
CA PHE A 206 0.33 1.56 3.67
C PHE A 206 1.30 2.61 4.22
N PRO A 207 1.05 3.15 5.42
CA PRO A 207 1.96 4.07 6.09
C PRO A 207 3.22 3.34 6.57
N THR A 208 4.36 3.95 6.35
CA THR A 208 5.66 3.41 6.75
C THR A 208 6.58 4.54 7.27
N GLU A 209 7.66 4.18 7.95
CA GLU A 209 8.69 5.14 8.36
C GLU A 209 9.47 5.77 7.19
N TYR A 210 9.42 5.15 6.01
CA TYR A 210 10.06 5.63 4.77
C TYR A 210 9.13 6.51 3.91
N GLY A 211 7.90 6.69 4.34
CA GLY A 211 6.82 7.38 3.63
C GLY A 211 5.61 6.47 3.44
N ASP A 212 4.48 7.08 3.16
CA ASP A 212 3.23 6.35 2.96
C ASP A 212 3.10 5.90 1.51
N VAL A 213 2.75 4.63 1.31
CA VAL A 213 2.48 4.07 -0.02
C VAL A 213 0.98 3.96 -0.23
N VAL A 214 0.48 4.63 -1.27
CA VAL A 214 -0.94 4.60 -1.65
C VAL A 214 -1.05 4.06 -3.06
N GLY A 215 -1.93 3.11 -3.27
CA GLY A 215 -2.07 2.47 -4.58
C GLY A 215 -3.51 2.25 -5.01
N SER A 216 -3.70 2.32 -6.33
CA SER A 216 -4.90 1.93 -7.07
C SER A 216 -4.43 1.14 -8.28
N SER A 217 -4.52 -0.20 -8.22
CA SER A 217 -3.98 -1.10 -9.23
C SER A 217 -5.06 -2.00 -9.83
N PRO A 218 -5.15 -2.11 -11.16
CA PRO A 218 -6.02 -3.06 -11.82
C PRO A 218 -5.42 -4.48 -11.90
N GLU A 219 -4.13 -4.64 -11.65
CA GLU A 219 -3.37 -5.84 -11.88
C GLU A 219 -3.29 -6.71 -10.62
N ILE A 220 -3.24 -8.04 -10.84
CA ILE A 220 -3.09 -9.08 -9.83
C ILE A 220 -1.61 -9.47 -9.75
#